data_c578f961f39bffc2068ac2f6e137f609
#
_entry.id   c578f961f39bffc2068ac2f6e137f609
#
_cell.length_a   1.000
_cell.length_b   1.000
_cell.length_c   1.000
_cell.angle_alpha   90.00
_cell.angle_beta   90.00
_cell.angle_gamma   90.00
#
_symmetry.space_group_name_H-M   'P 1'
#
loop_
_entity.id
_entity.type
_entity.pdbx_description
1 polymer ?
#
loop_
_entity_poly.entity_id
_entity_poly.type
_entity_poly.pdbx_seq_one_letter_code
_entity_poly.pdbx_strand_id
1 'polypeptide(L)'
;MSFLSSMNIVGSGLTAQQLRLDVIAENVTNANTTRTENGEGPYRRKVVVFQAETGRDSFRAAMARAAQGLAPNTGYATAGGVRVVNIAEDPEELKLLYDPTHPDANEDGYVEMPNV
;
A
#
# COMPACT_ATOMS: atom_id res chain seq x y z
N MET A 1 -19.44 15.50 -15.07
CA MET A 1 -18.00 15.20 -14.90
C MET A 1 -17.25 15.75 -16.10
N SER A 2 -16.25 16.58 -15.89
CA SER A 2 -15.46 17.11 -17.00
C SER A 2 -14.48 16.07 -17.53
N PHE A 3 -14.02 16.25 -18.76
CA PHE A 3 -12.99 15.40 -19.35
C PHE A 3 -11.71 15.39 -18.49
N LEU A 4 -11.27 16.55 -18.01
CA LEU A 4 -10.09 16.67 -17.16
C LEU A 4 -10.26 15.94 -15.83
N SER A 5 -11.46 16.01 -15.25
CA SER A 5 -11.79 15.28 -14.03
C SER A 5 -11.71 13.77 -14.24
N SER A 6 -12.24 13.26 -15.35
CA SER A 6 -12.14 11.86 -15.73
C SER A 6 -10.68 11.41 -15.91
N MET A 7 -9.87 12.24 -16.56
CA MET A 7 -8.45 11.98 -16.76
C MET A 7 -7.69 11.91 -15.43
N ASN A 8 -8.02 12.78 -14.49
CA ASN A 8 -7.41 12.78 -13.17
C ASN A 8 -7.74 11.50 -12.40
N ILE A 9 -8.98 11.04 -12.47
CA ILE A 9 -9.41 9.79 -11.83
C ILE A 9 -8.64 8.60 -12.42
N VAL A 10 -8.56 8.51 -13.74
CA VAL A 10 -7.81 7.44 -14.41
C VAL A 10 -6.32 7.51 -14.07
N GLY A 11 -5.74 8.71 -14.06
CA GLY A 11 -4.34 8.92 -13.69
C GLY A 11 -4.04 8.47 -12.27
N SER A 12 -4.94 8.76 -11.32
CA SER A 12 -4.77 8.31 -9.94
C SER A 12 -4.78 6.79 -9.83
N GLY A 13 -5.66 6.12 -10.57
CA GLY A 13 -5.71 4.66 -10.63
C GLY A 13 -4.44 4.05 -11.21
N LEU A 14 -3.92 4.62 -12.29
CA LEU A 14 -2.68 4.17 -12.90
C LEU A 14 -1.48 4.32 -11.95
N THR A 15 -1.39 5.46 -11.28
CA THR A 15 -0.33 5.70 -10.30
C THR A 15 -0.39 4.72 -9.13
N ALA A 16 -1.58 4.47 -8.61
CA ALA A 16 -1.80 3.52 -7.53
C ALA A 16 -1.42 2.09 -7.96
N GLN A 17 -1.81 1.67 -9.16
CA GLN A 17 -1.47 0.34 -9.68
C GLN A 17 0.03 0.21 -9.98
N GLN A 18 0.68 1.26 -10.43
CA GLN A 18 2.13 1.26 -10.63
C GLN A 18 2.87 1.03 -9.31
N LEU A 19 2.47 1.71 -8.24
CA LEU A 19 3.04 1.49 -6.91
C LEU A 19 2.78 0.05 -6.44
N ARG A 20 1.60 -0.47 -6.69
CA ARG A 20 1.28 -1.87 -6.37
C ARG A 20 2.20 -2.84 -7.10
N LEU A 21 2.46 -2.61 -8.38
CA LEU A 21 3.41 -3.42 -9.15
C LEU A 21 4.82 -3.34 -8.57
N ASP A 22 5.27 -2.16 -8.17
CA ASP A 22 6.57 -1.97 -7.55
C ASP A 22 6.69 -2.74 -6.22
N VAL A 23 5.64 -2.72 -5.41
CA VAL A 23 5.60 -3.47 -4.15
C VAL A 23 5.57 -4.98 -4.41
N ILE A 24 4.81 -5.45 -5.40
CA ILE A 24 4.81 -6.87 -5.80
C ILE A 24 6.20 -7.29 -6.26
N ALA A 25 6.86 -6.47 -7.07
CA ALA A 25 8.23 -6.75 -7.52
C ALA A 25 9.21 -6.83 -6.35
N GLU A 26 9.09 -5.94 -5.38
CA GLU A 26 9.88 -6.00 -4.14
C GLU A 26 9.63 -7.30 -3.37
N ASN A 27 8.36 -7.70 -3.23
CA ASN A 27 8.00 -8.96 -2.57
C ASN A 27 8.60 -10.16 -3.29
N VAL A 28 8.51 -10.22 -4.61
CA VAL A 28 9.06 -11.32 -5.42
C VAL A 28 10.59 -11.36 -5.31
N THR A 29 11.23 -10.21 -5.37
CA THR A 29 12.70 -10.10 -5.25
C THR A 29 13.17 -10.62 -3.89
N ASN A 30 12.38 -10.40 -2.83
CA ASN A 30 12.71 -10.79 -1.46
C ASN A 30 12.02 -12.09 -1.03
N ALA A 31 11.48 -12.88 -1.95
CA ALA A 31 10.75 -14.11 -1.63
C ALA A 31 11.58 -15.15 -0.88
N ASN A 32 12.89 -15.10 -0.99
CA ASN A 32 13.82 -16.00 -0.32
C ASN A 32 14.73 -15.29 0.69
N THR A 33 14.45 -14.03 1.02
CA THR A 33 15.26 -13.23 1.93
C THR A 33 14.98 -13.62 3.37
N THR A 34 15.93 -14.26 4.03
CA THR A 34 15.80 -14.73 5.41
C THR A 34 16.35 -13.75 6.44
N ARG A 35 17.11 -12.75 6.01
CA ARG A 35 17.63 -11.67 6.86
C ARG A 35 17.31 -10.33 6.24
N THR A 36 16.74 -9.45 7.05
CA THR A 36 16.55 -8.05 6.69
C THR A 36 17.72 -7.22 7.21
N GLU A 37 17.88 -6.01 6.68
CA GLU A 37 18.94 -5.09 7.11
C GLU A 37 18.87 -4.78 8.61
N ASN A 38 17.69 -4.84 9.20
CA ASN A 38 17.49 -4.61 10.62
C ASN A 38 17.87 -5.82 11.51
N GLY A 39 18.21 -6.96 10.90
CA GLY A 39 18.57 -8.18 11.64
C GLY A 39 17.41 -8.85 12.36
N GLU A 40 16.18 -8.44 12.13
CA GLU A 40 15.00 -8.90 12.86
C GLU A 40 14.29 -10.09 12.22
N GLY A 41 14.98 -10.87 11.42
CA GLY A 41 14.41 -12.07 10.83
C GLY A 41 14.10 -11.92 9.34
N PRO A 42 13.25 -12.80 8.77
CA PRO A 42 12.99 -12.81 7.34
C PRO A 42 12.16 -11.63 6.89
N TYR A 43 12.23 -11.36 5.60
CA TYR A 43 11.39 -10.36 4.95
C TYR A 43 9.91 -10.73 5.11
N ARG A 44 9.05 -9.75 5.35
CA ARG A 44 7.61 -9.93 5.36
C ARG A 44 6.99 -9.30 4.13
N ARG A 45 6.00 -9.98 3.58
CA ARG A 45 5.26 -9.47 2.41
C ARG A 45 4.66 -8.11 2.74
N LYS A 46 4.87 -7.15 1.85
CA LYS A 46 4.25 -5.85 1.94
C LYS A 46 2.95 -5.83 1.15
N VAL A 47 1.96 -5.18 1.69
CA VAL A 47 0.63 -5.04 1.10
C VAL A 47 0.31 -3.56 0.97
N VAL A 48 -0.21 -3.18 -0.18
CA VAL A 48 -0.63 -1.81 -0.47
C VAL A 48 -2.08 -1.65 -0.07
N VAL A 49 -2.38 -0.62 0.71
CA VAL A 49 -3.75 -0.29 1.12
C VAL A 49 -4.22 0.90 0.30
N PHE A 50 -5.26 0.68 -0.49
CA PHE A 50 -5.90 1.72 -1.29
C PHE A 50 -7.06 2.35 -0.53
N GLN A 51 -7.30 3.62 -0.82
CA GLN A 51 -8.47 4.33 -0.33
C GLN A 51 -9.06 5.14 -1.47
N ALA A 52 -10.37 5.07 -1.61
CA ALA A 52 -11.08 5.93 -2.54
C ALA A 52 -10.97 7.38 -2.05
N GLU A 53 -10.55 8.27 -2.93
CA GLU A 53 -10.66 9.69 -2.66
C GLU A 53 -12.12 10.08 -2.90
N THR A 54 -12.86 10.24 -1.84
CA THR A 54 -14.16 10.88 -1.93
C THR A 54 -13.90 12.36 -2.16
N GLY A 55 -14.49 12.93 -3.19
CA GLY A 55 -14.41 14.37 -3.47
C GLY A 55 -15.04 15.24 -2.39
N ARG A 56 -15.23 14.70 -1.21
CA ARG A 56 -15.50 15.49 -0.03
C ARG A 56 -14.21 16.21 0.31
N ASP A 57 -14.19 17.45 -0.07
CA ASP A 57 -13.24 18.36 0.52
C ASP A 57 -13.13 18.02 2.00
N SER A 58 -11.93 17.83 2.47
CA SER A 58 -11.73 17.70 3.89
C SER A 58 -12.54 18.79 4.59
N PHE A 59 -13.04 18.53 5.76
CA PHE A 59 -13.73 19.54 6.56
C PHE A 59 -13.00 20.89 6.55
N ARG A 60 -11.69 20.84 6.51
CA ARG A 60 -10.83 22.02 6.40
C ARG A 60 -11.05 22.80 5.10
N ALA A 61 -11.18 22.12 3.96
CA ALA A 61 -11.45 22.76 2.69
C ALA A 61 -12.88 23.32 2.66
N ALA A 62 -13.86 22.61 3.24
CA ALA A 62 -15.22 23.10 3.38
C ALA A 62 -15.27 24.36 4.24
N MET A 63 -14.54 24.41 5.34
CA MET A 63 -14.43 25.60 6.18
C MET A 63 -13.77 26.77 5.44
N ALA A 64 -12.70 26.50 4.70
CA ALA A 64 -12.03 27.54 3.92
C ALA A 64 -12.97 28.14 2.88
N ARG A 65 -13.78 27.33 2.22
CA ARG A 65 -14.79 27.80 1.27
C ARG A 65 -15.88 28.64 1.95
N ALA A 66 -16.37 28.16 3.09
CA ALA A 66 -17.38 28.90 3.88
C ALA A 66 -16.84 30.26 4.34
N ALA A 67 -15.57 30.31 4.75
CA ALA A 67 -14.92 31.56 5.14
C ALA A 67 -14.76 32.56 3.99
N GLN A 68 -14.69 32.07 2.76
CA GLN A 68 -14.61 32.88 1.56
C GLN A 68 -15.98 33.28 1.01
N GLY A 69 -17.06 32.92 1.67
CA GLY A 69 -18.43 33.19 1.22
C GLY A 69 -18.85 32.34 0.02
N LEU A 70 -18.11 31.31 -0.30
CA LEU A 70 -18.47 30.39 -1.38
C LEU A 70 -19.51 29.39 -0.87
N ALA A 71 -20.51 29.12 -1.73
CA ALA A 71 -21.54 28.15 -1.41
C ALA A 71 -20.92 26.78 -1.08
N PRO A 72 -21.47 26.03 -0.11
CA PRO A 72 -21.05 24.67 0.09
C PRO A 72 -21.15 23.91 -1.22
N ASN A 73 -20.13 23.15 -1.52
CA ASN A 73 -20.12 22.33 -2.72
C ASN A 73 -21.17 21.21 -2.58
N THR A 74 -22.43 21.56 -2.81
CA THR A 74 -23.53 20.59 -2.84
C THR A 74 -23.56 19.84 -4.16
N GLY A 75 -22.71 20.24 -5.10
CA GLY A 75 -22.54 19.54 -6.35
C GLY A 75 -21.77 18.25 -6.11
N TYR A 76 -22.48 17.18 -6.25
CA TYR A 76 -21.98 15.85 -6.50
C TYR A 76 -20.52 15.65 -6.09
N ALA A 77 -20.33 14.99 -4.98
CA ALA A 77 -19.00 14.50 -4.61
C ALA A 77 -18.46 13.72 -5.80
N THR A 78 -17.76 14.40 -6.66
CA THR A 78 -17.05 13.73 -7.73
C THR A 78 -16.04 12.82 -7.05
N ALA A 79 -16.22 11.53 -7.25
CA ALA A 79 -15.23 10.56 -6.79
C ALA A 79 -13.87 11.07 -7.24
N GLY A 80 -12.98 11.34 -6.30
CA GLY A 80 -11.67 11.93 -6.58
C GLY A 80 -10.63 10.94 -7.07
N GLY A 81 -11.02 9.67 -7.33
CA GLY A 81 -10.12 8.61 -7.72
C GLY A 81 -9.68 7.74 -6.55
N VAL A 82 -8.47 7.19 -6.62
CA VAL A 82 -7.92 6.30 -5.61
C VAL A 82 -6.52 6.74 -5.23
N ARG A 83 -6.14 6.53 -3.97
CA ARG A 83 -4.78 6.79 -3.49
C ARG A 83 -4.29 5.66 -2.60
N VAL A 84 -2.99 5.54 -2.50
CA VAL A 84 -2.36 4.64 -1.53
C VAL A 84 -2.20 5.38 -0.21
N VAL A 85 -2.79 4.84 0.85
CA VAL A 85 -2.70 5.44 2.19
C VAL A 85 -1.62 4.82 3.04
N ASN A 86 -1.28 3.57 2.78
CA ASN A 86 -0.30 2.85 3.57
C ASN A 86 0.28 1.67 2.78
N ILE A 87 1.50 1.33 3.12
CA ILE A 87 2.15 0.08 2.75
C ILE A 87 2.44 -0.65 4.05
N ALA A 88 1.70 -1.73 4.32
CA ALA A 88 1.78 -2.45 5.58
C ALA A 88 2.46 -3.81 5.39
N GLU A 89 3.12 -4.29 6.42
CA GLU A 89 3.63 -5.66 6.45
C GLU A 89 2.51 -6.61 6.81
N ASP A 90 2.43 -7.74 6.09
CA ASP A 90 1.42 -8.76 6.33
C ASP A 90 1.79 -9.55 7.60
N PRO A 91 0.89 -9.60 8.59
CA PRO A 91 1.14 -10.32 9.84
C PRO A 91 0.96 -11.84 9.74
N GLU A 92 0.61 -12.39 8.58
CA GLU A 92 0.46 -13.83 8.42
C GLU A 92 1.70 -14.59 8.82
N GLU A 93 1.51 -15.85 9.20
CA GLU A 93 2.60 -16.72 9.63
C GLU A 93 3.62 -16.93 8.52
N LEU A 94 4.89 -16.94 8.89
CA LEU A 94 5.99 -17.21 8.00
C LEU A 94 6.02 -18.68 7.62
N LYS A 95 6.49 -18.97 6.41
CA LYS A 95 6.68 -20.34 5.97
C LYS A 95 7.91 -20.95 6.64
N LEU A 96 7.80 -22.19 7.08
CA LEU A 96 8.93 -22.93 7.64
C LEU A 96 9.45 -23.90 6.58
N LEU A 97 10.74 -23.81 6.31
CA LEU A 97 11.44 -24.72 5.42
C LEU A 97 12.47 -25.52 6.22
N TYR A 98 12.45 -26.84 6.07
CA TYR A 98 13.46 -27.68 6.70
C TYR A 98 14.74 -27.67 5.88
N ASP A 99 15.76 -26.98 6.39
CA ASP A 99 17.11 -26.96 5.81
C ASP A 99 18.14 -26.75 6.95
N PRO A 100 18.61 -27.85 7.57
CA PRO A 100 19.55 -27.75 8.67
C PRO A 100 20.93 -27.21 8.27
N THR A 101 21.24 -27.16 6.98
CA THR A 101 22.52 -26.62 6.49
C THR A 101 22.47 -25.10 6.28
N HIS A 102 21.27 -24.52 6.36
CA HIS A 102 21.11 -23.07 6.17
C HIS A 102 21.68 -22.30 7.37
N PRO A 103 22.42 -21.20 7.15
CA PRO A 103 23.01 -20.43 8.24
C PRO A 103 21.96 -19.79 9.18
N ASP A 104 20.73 -19.59 8.72
CA ASP A 104 19.64 -19.04 9.52
C ASP A 104 18.70 -20.11 10.09
N ALA A 105 19.07 -21.39 9.99
CA ALA A 105 18.28 -22.48 10.56
C ALA A 105 18.26 -22.41 12.09
N ASN A 106 17.11 -22.73 12.68
CA ASN A 106 16.99 -22.83 14.13
C ASN A 106 17.60 -24.17 14.65
N GLU A 107 17.50 -24.40 15.96
CA GLU A 107 17.99 -25.63 16.60
C GLU A 107 17.33 -26.90 16.05
N ASP A 108 16.07 -26.79 15.58
CA ASP A 108 15.30 -27.89 14.99
C ASP A 108 15.59 -28.09 13.50
N GLY A 109 16.41 -27.25 12.89
CA GLY A 109 16.76 -27.31 11.48
C GLY A 109 15.77 -26.62 10.55
N TYR A 110 14.85 -25.83 11.05
CA TYR A 110 13.89 -25.09 10.25
C TYR A 110 14.33 -23.63 10.02
N VAL A 111 14.10 -23.16 8.83
CA VAL A 111 14.35 -21.77 8.42
C VAL A 111 13.01 -21.07 8.25
N GLU A 112 12.86 -19.91 8.87
CA GLU A 112 11.71 -19.05 8.62
C GLU A 112 11.90 -18.34 7.28
N MET A 113 10.98 -18.55 6.36
CA MET A 113 10.97 -17.95 5.04
C MET A 113 9.92 -16.85 4.96
N PRO A 114 10.09 -15.85 4.07
CA PRO A 114 9.07 -14.82 3.88
C PRO A 114 7.71 -15.42 3.54
N ASN A 115 6.66 -14.74 3.97
CA ASN A 115 5.26 -15.12 3.70
C ASN A 115 4.77 -14.62 2.33
N VAL A 116 5.64 -14.56 1.37
CA VAL A 116 5.35 -14.13 -0.02
C VAL A 116 4.73 -15.25 -0.83
#